data_aa7d51a4ffbadbad7d0b4fd0601b327f
#
_entry.id   aa7d51a4ffbadbad7d0b4fd0601b327f
#
_cell.length_a   1.000
_cell.length_b   1.000
_cell.length_c   1.000
_cell.angle_alpha   90.00
_cell.angle_beta   90.00
_cell.angle_gamma   90.00
#
_symmetry.space_group_name_H-M   'P 1'
#
loop_
_entity.id
_entity.type
_entity.pdbx_description
1 polymer ?
#
loop_
_entity_poly.entity_id
_entity_poly.type
_entity_poly.pdbx_seq_one_letter_code
_entity_poly.pdbx_strand_id
1 'polypeptide(L)'
;GYKIGAKFLADTSNGGFSIALPSIQAYRMAANAENKVTTKGASIGINYYPNSDISLSGNYSWNSLNEKGTNDPIIPAYNTPEHKFNLGCLIKNIHLDQQKAFLRNYSFSINYKWVQGFLYEGSPQFTGFIPTYDLVDLQISKEIIDLGATVKIGSTNLLNNLHYEVYGGPYIGRMTSCAILFNIN
;
A
#
# COMPACT_ATOMS: atom_id res chain seq x y z
N GLY A 1 -16.08 -5.16 -14.50
CA GLY A 1 -16.22 -6.52 -14.00
C GLY A 1 -15.75 -7.58 -14.98
N TYR A 2 -15.71 -8.83 -14.59
CA TYR A 2 -15.38 -9.96 -15.45
C TYR A 2 -16.22 -11.18 -15.06
N LYS A 3 -16.51 -12.03 -16.06
CA LYS A 3 -17.15 -13.34 -15.86
C LYS A 3 -16.10 -14.45 -15.95
N ILE A 4 -16.22 -15.45 -15.08
CA ILE A 4 -15.44 -16.68 -15.15
C ILE A 4 -16.40 -17.77 -15.61
N GLY A 5 -16.08 -18.39 -16.73
CA GLY A 5 -16.78 -19.56 -17.24
C GLY A 5 -15.86 -20.78 -17.23
N ALA A 6 -16.39 -21.93 -16.90
CA ALA A 6 -15.70 -23.21 -17.04
C ALA A 6 -16.50 -24.09 -17.99
N LYS A 7 -15.81 -24.70 -18.95
CA LYS A 7 -16.37 -25.73 -19.82
C LYS A 7 -15.82 -27.09 -19.40
N PHE A 8 -16.71 -28.01 -19.05
CA PHE A 8 -16.38 -29.39 -18.76
C PHE A 8 -16.56 -30.23 -20.01
N LEU A 9 -15.55 -30.94 -20.41
CA LEU A 9 -15.61 -31.91 -21.48
C LEU A 9 -15.77 -33.30 -20.81
N ALA A 10 -16.90 -33.97 -21.03
CA ALA A 10 -17.14 -35.30 -20.56
C ALA A 10 -16.53 -36.28 -21.57
N ASP A 11 -15.68 -37.19 -21.07
CA ASP A 11 -15.25 -38.34 -21.86
C ASP A 11 -16.21 -39.52 -21.58
N THR A 12 -16.97 -39.89 -22.59
CA THR A 12 -17.95 -40.96 -22.52
C THR A 12 -17.46 -42.27 -23.22
N SER A 13 -16.21 -42.29 -23.66
CA SER A 13 -15.69 -43.41 -24.48
C SER A 13 -15.66 -44.75 -23.78
N ASN A 14 -15.72 -44.82 -22.45
CA ASN A 14 -15.66 -46.03 -21.65
C ASN A 14 -16.94 -46.34 -20.83
N GLY A 15 -18.09 -45.75 -21.23
CA GLY A 15 -19.37 -45.99 -20.54
C GLY A 15 -19.45 -45.42 -19.11
N GLY A 16 -18.46 -44.65 -18.69
CA GLY A 16 -18.40 -43.96 -17.40
C GLY A 16 -18.28 -42.46 -17.60
N PHE A 17 -18.78 -41.69 -16.64
CA PHE A 17 -18.56 -40.23 -16.60
C PHE A 17 -17.23 -39.96 -15.91
N SER A 18 -16.24 -39.50 -16.67
CA SER A 18 -14.93 -39.11 -16.11
C SER A 18 -14.64 -37.65 -16.48
N ILE A 19 -14.33 -36.86 -15.47
CA ILE A 19 -13.84 -35.48 -15.66
C ILE A 19 -12.32 -35.51 -15.54
N ALA A 20 -11.63 -35.45 -16.68
CA ALA A 20 -10.19 -35.30 -16.68
C ALA A 20 -9.82 -33.84 -16.40
N LEU A 21 -8.88 -33.61 -15.49
CA LEU A 21 -8.36 -32.25 -15.19
C LEU A 21 -7.95 -31.41 -16.43
N PRO A 22 -7.35 -32.00 -17.50
CA PRO A 22 -7.04 -31.28 -18.73
C PRO A 22 -8.27 -30.83 -19.53
N SER A 23 -9.47 -31.35 -19.23
CA SER A 23 -10.72 -31.00 -19.92
C SER A 23 -11.42 -29.76 -19.35
N ILE A 24 -10.90 -29.17 -18.24
CA ILE A 24 -11.45 -27.97 -17.64
C ILE A 24 -10.78 -26.76 -18.28
N GLN A 25 -11.54 -25.98 -19.04
CA GLN A 25 -11.08 -24.71 -19.58
C GLN A 25 -11.79 -23.57 -18.84
N ALA A 26 -11.03 -22.74 -18.15
CA ALA A 26 -11.52 -21.53 -17.52
C ALA A 26 -11.32 -20.32 -18.43
N TYR A 27 -12.37 -19.58 -18.67
CA TYR A 27 -12.34 -18.36 -19.48
C TYR A 27 -12.57 -17.15 -18.59
N ARG A 28 -11.76 -16.12 -18.78
CA ARG A 28 -11.95 -14.80 -18.16
C ARG A 28 -12.25 -13.80 -19.27
N MET A 29 -13.39 -13.15 -19.20
CA MET A 29 -13.76 -12.12 -20.16
C MET A 29 -14.28 -10.89 -19.43
N ALA A 30 -14.07 -9.71 -20.03
CA ALA A 30 -14.70 -8.49 -19.54
C ALA A 30 -16.22 -8.55 -19.78
N ALA A 31 -16.99 -8.14 -18.79
CA ALA A 31 -18.44 -8.07 -18.89
C ALA A 31 -18.95 -6.88 -18.08
N ASN A 32 -20.07 -6.32 -18.50
CA ASN A 32 -20.76 -5.27 -17.75
C ASN A 32 -21.53 -5.91 -16.59
N ALA A 33 -21.49 -5.27 -15.42
CA ALA A 33 -22.35 -5.63 -14.30
C ALA A 33 -23.81 -5.28 -14.63
N GLU A 34 -24.73 -6.13 -14.21
CA GLU A 34 -26.17 -5.88 -14.35
C GLU A 34 -26.63 -4.83 -13.32
N ASN A 35 -26.00 -4.84 -12.15
CA ASN A 35 -26.34 -3.93 -11.07
C ASN A 35 -25.41 -2.71 -11.03
N LYS A 36 -25.99 -1.56 -10.68
CA LYS A 36 -25.24 -0.32 -10.52
C LYS A 36 -24.49 -0.32 -9.20
N VAL A 37 -23.17 -0.19 -9.28
CA VAL A 37 -22.29 -0.03 -8.13
C VAL A 37 -22.00 1.46 -7.92
N THR A 38 -22.09 1.92 -6.70
CA THR A 38 -21.80 3.31 -6.32
C THR A 38 -20.69 3.34 -5.27
N THR A 39 -19.66 4.12 -5.53
CA THR A 39 -18.60 4.41 -4.57
C THR A 39 -18.74 5.83 -4.04
N LYS A 40 -18.43 6.03 -2.76
CA LYS A 40 -18.36 7.33 -2.10
C LYS A 40 -17.04 7.43 -1.37
N GLY A 41 -16.50 8.64 -1.28
CA GLY A 41 -15.27 8.86 -0.54
C GLY A 41 -15.06 10.32 -0.23
N ALA A 42 -14.26 10.56 0.80
CA ALA A 42 -13.80 11.87 1.19
C ALA A 42 -12.36 11.78 1.71
N SER A 43 -11.59 12.82 1.52
CA SER A 43 -10.25 12.92 2.10
C SER A 43 -10.01 14.32 2.63
N ILE A 44 -9.23 14.38 3.72
CA ILE A 44 -8.76 15.63 4.30
C ILE A 44 -7.26 15.54 4.52
N GLY A 45 -6.53 16.61 4.20
CA GLY A 45 -5.10 16.73 4.44
C GLY A 45 -4.78 18.05 5.13
N ILE A 46 -3.88 18.02 6.10
CA ILE A 46 -3.42 19.18 6.86
C ILE A 46 -1.91 19.18 6.85
N ASN A 47 -1.32 20.34 6.52
CA ASN A 47 0.09 20.62 6.71
C ASN A 47 0.21 21.82 7.67
N TYR A 48 1.01 21.63 8.72
CA TYR A 48 1.24 22.64 9.73
C TYR A 48 2.74 22.89 9.89
N TYR A 49 3.13 24.14 9.83
CA TYR A 49 4.53 24.60 9.90
C TYR A 49 4.68 25.52 11.12
N PRO A 50 5.02 24.96 12.31
CA PRO A 50 5.25 25.77 13.51
C PRO A 50 6.36 26.81 13.33
N ASN A 51 7.38 26.45 12.54
CA ASN A 51 8.49 27.31 12.15
C ASN A 51 9.11 26.80 10.82
N SER A 52 10.21 27.42 10.36
CA SER A 52 10.91 27.05 9.11
C SER A 52 11.52 25.62 9.13
N ASP A 53 11.79 25.10 10.30
CA ASP A 53 12.53 23.85 10.50
C ASP A 53 11.63 22.66 10.81
N ILE A 54 10.39 22.89 11.20
CA ILE A 54 9.44 21.85 11.58
C ILE A 54 8.25 21.85 10.62
N SER A 55 7.96 20.68 10.07
CA SER A 55 6.78 20.42 9.25
C SER A 55 6.04 19.22 9.78
N LEU A 56 4.76 19.40 10.09
CA LEU A 56 3.83 18.34 10.47
C LEU A 56 2.82 18.17 9.35
N SER A 57 2.57 16.93 8.95
CA SER A 57 1.58 16.60 7.93
C SER A 57 0.64 15.51 8.43
N GLY A 58 -0.60 15.58 8.02
CA GLY A 58 -1.58 14.55 8.30
C GLY A 58 -2.57 14.45 7.14
N ASN A 59 -2.93 13.23 6.76
CA ASN A 59 -4.03 13.01 5.86
C ASN A 59 -4.87 11.81 6.31
N TYR A 60 -6.16 11.92 6.07
CA TYR A 60 -7.13 10.88 6.32
C TYR A 60 -7.99 10.70 5.08
N SER A 61 -8.30 9.46 4.74
CA SER A 61 -9.20 9.12 3.64
C SER A 61 -10.23 8.10 4.11
N TRP A 62 -11.48 8.36 3.73
CA TRP A 62 -12.60 7.45 3.89
C TRP A 62 -13.17 7.10 2.53
N ASN A 63 -13.45 5.81 2.31
CA ASN A 63 -14.03 5.29 1.09
C ASN A 63 -15.10 4.26 1.46
N SER A 64 -16.21 4.25 0.73
CA SER A 64 -17.29 3.30 0.95
C SER A 64 -17.82 2.80 -0.38
N LEU A 65 -18.10 1.50 -0.44
CA LEU A 65 -18.75 0.84 -1.55
C LEU A 65 -20.21 0.57 -1.18
N ASN A 66 -21.14 1.10 -1.97
CA ASN A 66 -22.56 0.76 -1.86
C ASN A 66 -22.91 -0.25 -2.96
N GLU A 67 -23.02 -1.50 -2.58
CA GLU A 67 -23.56 -2.54 -3.44
C GLU A 67 -25.09 -2.59 -3.30
N LYS A 68 -25.78 -2.41 -4.41
CA LYS A 68 -27.22 -2.67 -4.49
C LYS A 68 -27.43 -3.83 -5.46
N GLY A 69 -27.65 -5.00 -4.92
CA GLY A 69 -28.03 -6.19 -5.70
C GLY A 69 -27.14 -7.39 -5.40
N THR A 70 -27.71 -8.38 -4.73
CA THR A 70 -27.01 -9.60 -4.29
C THR A 70 -27.00 -10.73 -5.31
N ASN A 71 -27.61 -10.54 -6.49
CA ASN A 71 -27.81 -11.61 -7.49
C ASN A 71 -26.92 -11.45 -8.73
N ASP A 72 -26.04 -10.45 -8.78
CA ASP A 72 -25.12 -10.28 -9.89
C ASP A 72 -23.93 -11.23 -9.73
N PRO A 73 -23.65 -12.12 -10.69
CA PRO A 73 -22.48 -12.99 -10.65
C PRO A 73 -21.17 -12.22 -10.87
N ILE A 74 -21.24 -10.92 -11.16
CA ILE A 74 -20.07 -10.06 -11.35
C ILE A 74 -19.78 -9.36 -10.03
N ILE A 75 -18.67 -9.72 -9.41
CA ILE A 75 -18.18 -9.08 -8.18
C ILE A 75 -17.37 -7.84 -8.58
N PRO A 76 -17.74 -6.63 -8.14
CA PRO A 76 -16.95 -5.44 -8.37
C PRO A 76 -15.71 -5.48 -7.46
N ALA A 77 -14.53 -5.65 -8.03
CA ALA A 77 -13.27 -5.58 -7.29
C ALA A 77 -13.02 -4.13 -6.84
N TYR A 78 -13.32 -3.81 -5.59
CA TYR A 78 -13.11 -2.47 -5.05
C TYR A 78 -11.71 -2.28 -4.48
N ASN A 79 -11.16 -3.29 -3.81
CA ASN A 79 -9.77 -3.40 -3.33
C ASN A 79 -9.24 -2.13 -2.63
N THR A 80 -10.09 -1.48 -1.86
CA THR A 80 -9.78 -0.21 -1.21
C THR A 80 -10.18 -0.28 0.26
N PRO A 81 -9.28 0.04 1.18
CA PRO A 81 -9.63 0.12 2.61
C PRO A 81 -10.65 1.23 2.85
N GLU A 82 -11.60 0.98 3.75
CA GLU A 82 -12.61 1.98 4.11
C GLU A 82 -11.94 3.19 4.76
N HIS A 83 -11.01 2.96 5.67
CA HIS A 83 -10.28 4.01 6.37
C HIS A 83 -8.77 3.84 6.24
N LYS A 84 -8.08 4.94 5.97
CA LYS A 84 -6.62 5.03 6.05
C LYS A 84 -6.19 6.41 6.48
N PHE A 85 -5.09 6.49 7.21
CA PHE A 85 -4.48 7.76 7.52
C PHE A 85 -2.96 7.68 7.56
N ASN A 86 -2.31 8.83 7.36
CA ASN A 86 -0.88 8.99 7.48
C ASN A 86 -0.59 10.25 8.31
N LEU A 87 0.46 10.17 9.13
CA LEU A 87 0.99 11.28 9.89
C LEU A 87 2.48 11.40 9.61
N GLY A 88 2.96 12.60 9.36
CA GLY A 88 4.36 12.88 9.07
C GLY A 88 4.90 14.00 9.95
N CYS A 89 6.13 13.87 10.38
CA CYS A 89 6.90 14.91 11.04
C CYS A 89 8.27 15.00 10.38
N LEU A 90 8.66 16.21 10.00
CA LEU A 90 9.98 16.52 9.46
C LEU A 90 10.56 17.65 10.28
N ILE A 91 11.77 17.44 10.81
CA ILE A 91 12.54 18.44 11.52
C ILE A 91 13.86 18.60 10.77
N LYS A 92 14.20 19.83 10.41
CA LYS A 92 15.43 20.21 9.69
C LYS A 92 16.36 21.02 10.59
N ASN A 93 17.59 21.21 10.14
CA ASN A 93 18.57 22.07 10.76
C ASN A 93 18.82 21.79 12.25
N ILE A 94 18.78 20.52 12.64
CA ILE A 94 19.04 20.11 14.01
C ILE A 94 20.52 20.26 14.28
N HIS A 95 20.85 21.02 15.33
CA HIS A 95 22.23 21.20 15.84
C HIS A 95 22.31 20.58 17.23
N LEU A 96 22.92 19.38 17.31
CA LEU A 96 23.10 18.68 18.57
C LEU A 96 24.19 19.35 19.44
N ASP A 97 25.19 19.97 18.80
CA ASP A 97 26.21 20.78 19.43
C ASP A 97 26.66 21.87 18.43
N GLN A 98 26.52 23.14 18.82
CA GLN A 98 26.87 24.26 17.94
C GLN A 98 28.38 24.45 17.78
N GLN A 99 29.20 23.97 18.72
CA GLN A 99 30.63 24.11 18.65
C GLN A 99 31.30 23.04 17.76
N LYS A 100 30.68 21.90 17.59
CA LYS A 100 31.20 20.78 16.79
C LYS A 100 30.51 20.71 15.43
N ALA A 101 31.22 21.04 14.35
CA ALA A 101 30.69 20.99 12.97
C ALA A 101 30.08 19.63 12.61
N PHE A 102 30.61 18.54 13.14
CA PHE A 102 30.14 17.19 12.98
C PHE A 102 28.72 16.99 13.52
N LEU A 103 28.28 17.72 14.54
CA LEU A 103 26.96 17.60 15.19
C LEU A 103 25.93 18.63 14.71
N ARG A 104 26.16 19.25 13.56
CA ARG A 104 25.24 20.24 12.94
C ARG A 104 24.60 19.69 11.66
N ASN A 105 23.52 20.36 11.24
CA ASN A 105 22.83 20.12 9.97
C ASN A 105 22.24 18.73 9.82
N TYR A 106 21.66 18.20 10.90
CA TYR A 106 20.86 16.99 10.83
C TYR A 106 19.40 17.31 10.47
N SER A 107 18.79 16.38 9.78
CA SER A 107 17.33 16.39 9.58
C SER A 107 16.77 15.01 9.91
N PHE A 108 15.60 15.01 10.48
CA PHE A 108 14.90 13.84 10.95
C PHE A 108 13.49 13.80 10.35
N SER A 109 13.09 12.69 9.79
CA SER A 109 11.75 12.49 9.26
C SER A 109 11.17 11.18 9.80
N ILE A 110 9.97 11.24 10.33
CA ILE A 110 9.18 10.08 10.73
C ILE A 110 7.81 10.15 10.06
N ASN A 111 7.36 9.02 9.53
CA ASN A 111 6.02 8.87 8.98
C ASN A 111 5.35 7.66 9.64
N TYR A 112 4.09 7.83 10.00
CA TYR A 112 3.23 6.76 10.47
C TYR A 112 2.07 6.58 9.47
N LYS A 113 1.84 5.37 9.01
CA LYS A 113 0.76 4.98 8.11
C LYS A 113 -0.09 3.92 8.79
N TRP A 114 -1.40 4.10 8.80
CA TRP A 114 -2.35 3.10 9.23
C TRP A 114 -3.35 2.81 8.12
N VAL A 115 -3.64 1.54 7.89
CA VAL A 115 -4.55 1.05 6.86
C VAL A 115 -5.49 0.03 7.48
N GLN A 116 -6.79 0.29 7.43
CA GLN A 116 -7.81 -0.66 7.85
C GLN A 116 -7.81 -1.90 6.96
N GLY A 117 -8.01 -3.06 7.56
CA GLY A 117 -8.16 -4.30 6.82
C GLY A 117 -9.39 -4.27 5.90
N PHE A 118 -9.28 -4.93 4.77
CA PHE A 118 -10.34 -4.95 3.76
C PHE A 118 -10.32 -6.28 2.98
N LEU A 119 -11.43 -6.57 2.32
CA LEU A 119 -11.51 -7.72 1.42
C LEU A 119 -10.82 -7.35 0.10
N TYR A 120 -9.81 -8.13 -0.27
CA TYR A 120 -9.15 -8.04 -1.57
C TYR A 120 -9.77 -9.06 -2.52
N GLU A 121 -10.22 -8.61 -3.68
CA GLU A 121 -10.88 -9.40 -4.70
C GLU A 121 -10.06 -9.34 -5.99
N GLY A 122 -9.24 -10.35 -6.22
CA GLY A 122 -8.44 -10.49 -7.44
C GLY A 122 -9.05 -11.49 -8.42
N SER A 123 -8.79 -12.77 -8.21
CA SER A 123 -9.45 -13.88 -8.88
C SER A 123 -10.02 -14.80 -7.79
N PRO A 124 -10.83 -15.81 -8.11
CA PRO A 124 -11.36 -16.72 -7.09
C PRO A 124 -10.30 -17.32 -6.17
N GLN A 125 -9.10 -17.59 -6.70
CA GLN A 125 -7.97 -18.13 -5.93
C GLN A 125 -7.21 -17.05 -5.13
N PHE A 126 -7.35 -15.77 -5.53
CA PHE A 126 -6.67 -14.62 -4.93
C PHE A 126 -7.69 -13.63 -4.38
N THR A 127 -8.70 -14.13 -3.72
CA THR A 127 -9.69 -13.35 -2.97
C THR A 127 -9.57 -13.71 -1.50
N GLY A 128 -9.43 -12.71 -0.65
CA GLY A 128 -9.31 -12.91 0.78
C GLY A 128 -9.07 -11.62 1.56
N PHE A 129 -9.09 -11.72 2.87
CA PHE A 129 -9.00 -10.57 3.75
C PHE A 129 -7.55 -10.14 3.96
N ILE A 130 -7.27 -8.85 3.72
CA ILE A 130 -6.02 -8.18 4.10
C ILE A 130 -6.22 -7.63 5.52
N PRO A 131 -5.43 -8.09 6.51
CA PRO A 131 -5.52 -7.59 7.88
C PRO A 131 -5.20 -6.10 7.97
N THR A 132 -5.71 -5.43 9.00
CA THR A 132 -5.27 -4.07 9.36
C THR A 132 -3.78 -4.08 9.66
N TYR A 133 -3.05 -3.09 9.15
CA TYR A 133 -1.63 -2.93 9.42
C TYR A 133 -1.26 -1.46 9.60
N ASP A 134 -0.17 -1.26 10.29
CA ASP A 134 0.45 0.04 10.49
C ASP A 134 1.95 -0.02 10.22
N LEU A 135 2.51 1.08 9.74
CA LEU A 135 3.90 1.20 9.35
C LEU A 135 4.49 2.47 9.94
N VAL A 136 5.72 2.35 10.41
CA VAL A 136 6.54 3.49 10.84
C VAL A 136 7.75 3.54 9.93
N ASP A 137 7.93 4.66 9.24
CA ASP A 137 9.11 4.94 8.43
C ASP A 137 9.95 6.01 9.12
N LEU A 138 11.25 5.82 9.13
CA LEU A 138 12.21 6.72 9.75
C LEU A 138 13.33 7.05 8.78
N GLN A 139 13.72 8.33 8.71
CA GLN A 139 14.90 8.76 7.98
C GLN A 139 15.68 9.80 8.78
N ILE A 140 16.98 9.63 8.82
CA ILE A 140 17.93 10.62 9.34
C ILE A 140 18.82 11.02 8.18
N SER A 141 19.03 12.33 8.01
CA SER A 141 19.97 12.85 7.03
C SER A 141 20.90 13.87 7.67
N LYS A 142 22.12 13.91 7.14
CA LYS A 142 23.17 14.86 7.53
C LYS A 142 23.68 15.56 6.29
N GLU A 143 23.63 16.87 6.30
CA GLU A 143 24.28 17.70 5.29
C GLU A 143 25.74 18.01 5.70
N ILE A 144 26.67 17.77 4.77
CA ILE A 144 28.10 18.07 4.90
C ILE A 144 28.38 19.20 3.90
N ILE A 145 28.27 20.44 4.39
CA ILE A 145 28.33 21.65 3.55
C ILE A 145 29.67 21.72 2.81
N ASP A 146 30.78 21.46 3.49
CA ASP A 146 32.14 21.56 2.93
C ASP A 146 32.39 20.63 1.75
N LEU A 147 31.64 19.55 1.66
CA LEU A 147 31.72 18.57 0.56
C LEU A 147 30.57 18.69 -0.44
N GLY A 148 29.63 19.57 -0.23
CA GLY A 148 28.39 19.62 -1.03
C GLY A 148 27.64 18.29 -1.00
N ALA A 149 27.72 17.52 0.08
CA ALA A 149 27.19 16.19 0.17
C ALA A 149 26.12 16.05 1.25
N THR A 150 25.13 15.19 1.01
CA THR A 150 24.13 14.80 2.01
C THR A 150 24.13 13.28 2.17
N VAL A 151 24.37 12.81 3.38
CA VAL A 151 24.24 11.38 3.75
C VAL A 151 22.85 11.15 4.32
N LYS A 152 22.15 10.13 3.83
CA LYS A 152 20.82 9.71 4.29
C LYS A 152 20.85 8.26 4.72
N ILE A 153 20.27 7.97 5.87
CA ILE A 153 19.99 6.62 6.35
C ILE A 153 18.53 6.54 6.69
N GLY A 154 17.83 5.57 6.14
CA GLY A 154 16.41 5.42 6.34
C GLY A 154 16.00 3.97 6.47
N SER A 155 14.87 3.78 7.12
CA SER A 155 14.20 2.48 7.22
C SER A 155 12.71 2.67 6.98
N THR A 156 12.16 1.95 6.02
CA THR A 156 10.72 1.77 5.89
C THR A 156 10.29 0.57 6.71
N ASN A 157 9.07 0.64 7.25
CA ASN A 157 8.54 -0.37 8.16
C ASN A 157 9.55 -0.71 9.29
N LEU A 158 9.97 0.32 10.02
CA LEU A 158 11.00 0.25 11.07
C LEU A 158 10.70 -0.85 12.11
N LEU A 159 9.43 -1.03 12.45
CA LEU A 159 8.97 -2.00 13.45
C LEU A 159 8.88 -3.43 12.90
N ASN A 160 9.16 -3.61 11.61
CA ASN A 160 9.09 -4.91 10.92
C ASN A 160 7.71 -5.57 11.01
N ASN A 161 6.65 -4.79 10.88
CA ASN A 161 5.29 -5.32 10.81
C ASN A 161 5.10 -6.05 9.49
N LEU A 162 5.17 -7.38 9.51
CA LEU A 162 5.01 -8.21 8.32
C LEU A 162 3.57 -8.14 7.82
N HIS A 163 3.38 -7.59 6.65
CA HIS A 163 2.08 -7.41 6.01
C HIS A 163 2.15 -7.73 4.52
N TYR A 164 1.01 -7.86 3.90
CA TYR A 164 0.87 -7.93 2.44
C TYR A 164 -0.21 -6.94 2.00
N GLU A 165 0.00 -6.32 0.84
CA GLU A 165 -0.93 -5.33 0.26
C GLU A 165 -1.86 -5.93 -0.80
N VAL A 166 -1.56 -7.16 -1.22
CA VAL A 166 -2.30 -7.94 -2.20
C VAL A 166 -2.49 -9.33 -1.63
N TYR A 167 -3.70 -9.86 -1.59
CA TYR A 167 -3.95 -11.22 -1.12
C TYR A 167 -3.24 -12.25 -1.99
N GLY A 168 -2.47 -13.15 -1.37
CA GLY A 168 -1.59 -14.09 -2.06
C GLY A 168 -0.27 -13.48 -2.55
N GLY A 169 -0.02 -12.20 -2.27
CA GLY A 169 1.25 -11.54 -2.55
C GLY A 169 2.33 -11.85 -1.49
N PRO A 170 3.56 -11.38 -1.72
CA PRO A 170 4.65 -11.56 -0.77
C PRO A 170 4.43 -10.74 0.50
N TYR A 171 4.96 -11.25 1.62
CA TYR A 171 5.07 -10.45 2.82
C TYR A 171 6.11 -9.35 2.66
N ILE A 172 5.75 -8.14 3.08
CA ILE A 172 6.61 -6.97 3.07
C ILE A 172 7.07 -6.71 4.50
N GLY A 173 8.37 -6.76 4.70
CA GLY A 173 9.01 -6.48 5.98
C GLY A 173 9.77 -5.16 5.96
N ARG A 174 10.65 -4.97 6.96
CA ARG A 174 11.51 -3.80 7.08
C ARG A 174 12.54 -3.77 5.94
N MET A 175 12.74 -2.57 5.38
CA MET A 175 13.80 -2.31 4.41
C MET A 175 14.61 -1.10 4.88
N THR A 176 15.93 -1.29 4.98
CA THR A 176 16.87 -0.23 5.37
C THR A 176 17.71 0.17 4.18
N SER A 177 17.93 1.47 4.01
CA SER A 177 18.70 2.05 2.91
C SER A 177 19.70 3.10 3.42
N CYS A 178 20.79 3.24 2.68
CA CYS A 178 21.76 4.31 2.86
C CYS A 178 22.01 4.96 1.49
N ALA A 179 22.05 6.28 1.44
CA ALA A 179 22.31 7.03 0.22
C ALA A 179 23.25 8.22 0.51
N ILE A 180 24.08 8.54 -0.46
CA ILE A 180 24.92 9.73 -0.48
C ILE A 180 24.56 10.52 -1.74
N LEU A 181 24.20 11.80 -1.56
CA LEU A 181 23.87 12.71 -2.65
C LEU A 181 24.97 13.78 -2.70
N PHE A 182 25.42 14.10 -3.91
CA PHE A 182 26.36 15.18 -4.16
C PHE A 182 25.69 16.28 -4.98
N ASN A 183 25.83 17.53 -4.57
CA ASN A 183 25.47 18.69 -5.36
C ASN A 183 26.72 19.17 -6.14
N ILE A 184 26.73 18.91 -7.43
CA ILE A 184 27.79 19.35 -8.34
C ILE A 184 27.27 20.64 -9.00
N ASN A 185 27.82 21.79 -8.59
CA ASN A 185 27.54 23.10 -9.20
C ASN A 185 28.57 23.40 -10.28
#